data_126f472c425927eef698a38a4638c4e8
#
_entry.id   126f472c425927eef698a38a4638c4e8
#
_cell.length_a   1.000
_cell.length_b   1.000
_cell.length_c   1.000
_cell.angle_alpha   90.00
_cell.angle_beta   90.00
_cell.angle_gamma   90.00
#
_symmetry.space_group_name_H-M   'P 1'
#
loop_
_entity.id
_entity.type
_entity.pdbx_description
1 polymer ?
#
loop_
_entity_poly.entity_id
_entity_poly.type
_entity_poly.pdbx_seq_one_letter_code
_entity_poly.pdbx_strand_id
1 'polypeptide(L)'
;MKSFLLITVAFLFLFTSCGKKAEPVKVGELNEYKDPAFGFKIKYLKEWKNFGEAGKAIFTKTQEVVNKFLDPRTGEEGAQITVQVIKYAGSTAEDVIQLGKEELTQTWQNIQIAPDEKINVAGKEAVKIAYGIPVTSKKQISGYDIYVAGDTAMYKLICLGYGDQYEAHAEVFSTMINSFELPIIVAKKSDQWSPSGNMETYKSDFFTILYPDNLEFNTVKKAAKDDFAMEMRADRLDCTIRIDVFGAQKLTVDKVWEQNKGRYTSKAIGKIQIDGQDTYWADYSPRKEISSRVYFVVKNDKVIRTTINYFSAQKDVYFPTFENMVKSLKLK
;
A
#
# COMPACT_ATOMS: atom_id res chain seq x y z
N MET A 1 28.71 -43.72 -7.68
CA MET A 1 29.14 -42.63 -6.80
C MET A 1 29.87 -41.61 -7.66
N LYS A 2 29.20 -40.50 -8.01
CA LYS A 2 29.82 -39.33 -8.67
C LYS A 2 29.49 -38.15 -7.81
N SER A 3 30.50 -37.62 -7.09
CA SER A 3 30.42 -36.44 -6.27
C SER A 3 30.29 -35.22 -7.18
N PHE A 4 29.18 -34.50 -7.06
CA PHE A 4 29.02 -33.17 -7.65
C PHE A 4 29.63 -32.14 -6.70
N LEU A 5 30.75 -31.58 -7.12
CA LEU A 5 31.43 -30.48 -6.43
C LEU A 5 30.66 -29.17 -6.76
N LEU A 6 29.90 -28.64 -5.80
CA LEU A 6 29.28 -27.32 -5.91
C LEU A 6 30.39 -26.27 -5.76
N ILE A 7 30.78 -25.67 -6.86
CA ILE A 7 31.67 -24.48 -6.87
C ILE A 7 30.78 -23.25 -6.59
N THR A 8 30.81 -22.80 -5.35
CA THR A 8 30.27 -21.49 -4.97
C THR A 8 31.19 -20.42 -5.50
N VAL A 9 30.84 -19.77 -6.60
CA VAL A 9 31.58 -18.61 -7.13
C VAL A 9 31.22 -17.40 -6.28
N ALA A 10 32.02 -17.16 -5.25
CA ALA A 10 31.99 -15.88 -4.53
C ALA A 10 32.60 -14.81 -5.46
N PHE A 11 31.76 -13.95 -6.02
CA PHE A 11 32.20 -12.76 -6.75
C PHE A 11 32.75 -11.73 -5.73
N LEU A 12 34.05 -11.85 -5.44
CA LEU A 12 34.78 -10.84 -4.66
C LEU A 12 35.07 -9.66 -5.58
N PHE A 13 34.34 -8.57 -5.44
CA PHE A 13 34.69 -7.29 -6.03
C PHE A 13 35.90 -6.69 -5.27
N LEU A 14 37.11 -7.03 -5.68
CA LEU A 14 38.33 -6.40 -5.21
C LEU A 14 38.57 -5.09 -5.98
N PHE A 15 37.99 -4.00 -5.49
CA PHE A 15 38.47 -2.67 -5.88
C PHE A 15 39.53 -2.20 -4.86
N THR A 16 40.78 -2.25 -5.24
CA THR A 16 41.89 -1.64 -4.46
C THR A 16 41.80 -0.12 -4.56
N SER A 17 41.05 0.52 -3.65
CA SER A 17 41.14 1.95 -3.41
C SER A 17 42.35 2.22 -2.53
N CYS A 18 43.34 2.96 -3.03
CA CYS A 18 44.52 3.42 -2.29
C CYS A 18 44.16 4.67 -1.46
N GLY A 19 43.31 4.51 -0.45
CA GLY A 19 42.95 5.49 0.57
C GLY A 19 42.82 4.77 1.93
N LYS A 20 42.95 5.49 3.05
CA LYS A 20 42.66 4.92 4.36
C LYS A 20 41.21 4.43 4.31
N LYS A 21 40.98 3.13 4.37
CA LYS A 21 39.61 2.57 4.50
C LYS A 21 38.96 3.11 5.77
N ALA A 22 37.68 3.43 5.72
CA ALA A 22 36.95 3.77 6.93
C ALA A 22 37.00 2.59 7.92
N GLU A 23 37.21 2.90 9.20
CA GLU A 23 37.21 1.89 10.24
C GLU A 23 35.79 1.30 10.42
N PRO A 24 35.66 -0.01 10.68
CA PRO A 24 34.36 -0.61 10.95
C PRO A 24 33.64 0.09 12.11
N VAL A 25 32.40 0.48 11.86
CA VAL A 25 31.55 1.12 12.89
C VAL A 25 31.01 0.05 13.81
N LYS A 26 31.36 0.16 15.09
CA LYS A 26 30.84 -0.75 16.12
C LYS A 26 29.39 -0.43 16.43
N VAL A 27 28.58 -1.46 16.60
CA VAL A 27 27.20 -1.30 17.06
C VAL A 27 27.21 -0.84 18.51
N GLY A 28 26.75 0.38 18.75
CA GLY A 28 26.60 0.99 20.04
C GLY A 28 25.21 0.75 20.65
N GLU A 29 24.78 1.66 21.51
CA GLU A 29 23.40 1.66 22.02
C GLU A 29 22.39 1.87 20.90
N LEU A 30 21.24 1.20 21.03
CA LEU A 30 20.15 1.27 20.05
C LEU A 30 18.90 1.93 20.64
N ASN A 31 18.26 2.77 19.87
CA ASN A 31 16.90 3.24 20.10
C ASN A 31 15.91 2.36 19.31
N GLU A 32 14.67 2.27 19.78
CA GLU A 32 13.59 1.63 19.04
C GLU A 32 12.72 2.69 18.33
N TYR A 33 12.40 2.44 17.08
CA TYR A 33 11.37 3.16 16.32
C TYR A 33 10.17 2.25 16.10
N LYS A 34 8.99 2.78 16.32
CA LYS A 34 7.72 2.18 15.91
C LYS A 34 7.02 3.13 14.96
N ASP A 35 6.72 2.67 13.75
CA ASP A 35 6.00 3.48 12.77
C ASP A 35 4.58 3.78 13.26
N PRO A 36 4.17 5.06 13.31
CA PRO A 36 2.86 5.45 13.84
C PRO A 36 1.68 5.06 12.95
N ALA A 37 1.88 4.88 11.65
CA ALA A 37 0.82 4.55 10.71
C ALA A 37 0.75 3.05 10.38
N PHE A 38 1.90 2.38 10.25
CA PHE A 38 1.98 0.99 9.79
C PHE A 38 2.42 0.01 10.88
N GLY A 39 2.85 0.50 12.05
CA GLY A 39 3.11 -0.30 13.24
C GLY A 39 4.35 -1.20 13.19
N PHE A 40 5.14 -1.20 12.11
CA PHE A 40 6.41 -1.91 12.08
C PHE A 40 7.39 -1.34 13.11
N LYS A 41 8.36 -2.14 13.53
CA LYS A 41 9.40 -1.68 14.44
C LYS A 41 10.78 -1.97 13.87
N ILE A 42 11.75 -1.14 14.25
CA ILE A 42 13.17 -1.35 13.95
C ILE A 42 14.02 -0.66 15.02
N LYS A 43 15.14 -1.28 15.39
CA LYS A 43 16.13 -0.61 16.24
C LYS A 43 17.18 0.07 15.38
N TYR A 44 17.63 1.24 15.80
CA TYR A 44 18.64 2.05 15.10
C TYR A 44 19.65 2.63 16.08
N LEU A 45 20.85 2.98 15.58
CA LEU A 45 21.90 3.53 16.41
C LEU A 45 21.43 4.79 17.14
N LYS A 46 21.74 4.93 18.41
CA LYS A 46 21.33 6.05 19.28
C LYS A 46 21.79 7.41 18.75
N GLU A 47 22.97 7.46 18.13
CA GLU A 47 23.51 8.67 17.51
C GLU A 47 22.89 9.00 16.13
N TRP A 48 22.13 8.09 15.54
CA TRP A 48 21.36 8.35 14.32
C TRP A 48 20.02 9.00 14.65
N LYS A 49 19.42 9.61 13.63
CA LYS A 49 18.09 10.24 13.70
C LYS A 49 17.20 9.69 12.59
N ASN A 50 15.90 9.76 12.79
CA ASN A 50 14.92 9.54 11.75
C ASN A 50 14.65 10.88 11.02
N PHE A 51 14.94 10.94 9.72
CA PHE A 51 14.68 12.06 8.83
C PHE A 51 13.49 11.81 7.88
N GLY A 52 12.79 10.70 8.08
CA GLY A 52 11.62 10.33 7.28
C GLY A 52 10.31 10.64 8.00
N GLU A 53 9.24 10.18 7.39
CA GLU A 53 7.86 10.30 7.87
C GLU A 53 7.21 8.92 8.06
N ALA A 54 5.96 8.88 8.49
CA ALA A 54 5.21 7.64 8.64
C ALA A 54 5.14 6.87 7.30
N GLY A 55 5.49 5.59 7.34
CA GLY A 55 5.58 4.72 6.16
C GLY A 55 6.85 4.89 5.33
N LYS A 56 7.72 5.86 5.62
CA LYS A 56 9.05 6.02 5.01
C LYS A 56 10.05 6.58 6.02
N ALA A 57 10.48 5.76 6.96
CA ALA A 57 11.48 6.13 7.96
C ALA A 57 12.90 6.07 7.36
N ILE A 58 13.71 7.10 7.58
CA ILE A 58 15.10 7.22 7.08
C ILE A 58 16.03 7.42 8.27
N PHE A 59 16.87 6.45 8.56
CA PHE A 59 17.81 6.49 9.70
C PHE A 59 19.22 6.73 9.20
N THR A 60 19.83 7.77 9.69
CA THR A 60 21.23 8.14 9.43
C THR A 60 21.72 9.15 10.46
N LYS A 61 23.00 9.53 10.39
CA LYS A 61 23.60 10.43 11.37
C LYS A 61 23.15 11.89 11.19
N THR A 62 23.10 12.39 9.96
CA THR A 62 22.79 13.78 9.66
C THR A 62 21.89 13.93 8.41
N GLN A 63 21.24 15.09 8.26
CA GLN A 63 20.51 15.45 7.05
C GLN A 63 21.44 15.53 5.83
N GLU A 64 22.69 15.90 6.03
CA GLU A 64 23.69 15.99 4.94
C GLU A 64 24.02 14.63 4.32
N VAL A 65 23.96 13.55 5.12
CA VAL A 65 24.06 12.18 4.59
C VAL A 65 22.83 11.84 3.73
N VAL A 66 21.60 12.23 4.15
CA VAL A 66 20.41 12.04 3.30
C VAL A 66 20.59 12.77 1.95
N ASN A 67 21.06 14.02 2.00
CA ASN A 67 21.28 14.84 0.81
C ASN A 67 22.26 14.17 -0.16
N LYS A 68 23.33 13.51 0.35
CA LYS A 68 24.31 12.77 -0.45
C LYS A 68 23.70 11.64 -1.28
N PHE A 69 22.68 10.96 -0.74
CA PHE A 69 21.98 9.88 -1.48
C PHE A 69 20.91 10.40 -2.44
N LEU A 70 20.42 11.64 -2.23
CA LEU A 70 19.51 12.30 -3.17
C LEU A 70 20.27 12.94 -4.35
N ASP A 71 21.39 13.63 -4.07
CA ASP A 71 22.31 14.18 -5.07
C ASP A 71 23.74 13.91 -4.62
N PRO A 72 24.45 12.96 -5.27
CA PRO A 72 25.81 12.59 -4.89
C PRO A 72 26.86 13.73 -4.96
N ARG A 73 26.51 14.87 -5.56
CA ARG A 73 27.38 16.08 -5.62
C ARG A 73 27.27 16.94 -4.37
N THR A 74 26.27 16.71 -3.53
CA THR A 74 25.99 17.51 -2.31
C THR A 74 26.13 16.64 -1.05
N GLY A 75 26.02 17.27 0.12
CA GLY A 75 26.01 16.58 1.40
C GLY A 75 27.34 15.92 1.78
N GLU A 76 27.32 15.11 2.82
CA GLU A 76 28.49 14.41 3.35
C GLU A 76 28.40 12.89 3.17
N GLU A 77 29.57 12.24 3.11
CA GLU A 77 29.65 10.79 2.98
C GLU A 77 29.20 10.12 4.28
N GLY A 78 28.48 9.03 4.12
CA GLY A 78 27.95 8.29 5.28
C GLY A 78 27.18 7.03 4.84
N ALA A 79 26.39 6.54 5.77
CA ALA A 79 25.51 5.41 5.56
C ALA A 79 24.09 5.72 6.06
N GLN A 80 23.12 5.12 5.42
CA GLN A 80 21.71 5.22 5.84
C GLN A 80 20.98 3.90 5.68
N ILE A 81 19.93 3.72 6.46
CA ILE A 81 18.92 2.69 6.26
C ILE A 81 17.54 3.35 6.15
N THR A 82 16.76 2.92 5.17
CA THR A 82 15.38 3.38 4.98
C THR A 82 14.44 2.19 5.11
N VAL A 83 13.33 2.36 5.81
CA VAL A 83 12.21 1.43 5.78
C VAL A 83 11.05 2.12 5.09
N GLN A 84 10.66 1.59 3.93
CA GLN A 84 9.55 2.11 3.14
C GLN A 84 8.43 1.10 3.04
N VAL A 85 7.21 1.55 3.27
CA VAL A 85 6.01 0.73 3.11
C VAL A 85 5.41 0.98 1.73
N ILE A 86 5.20 -0.10 0.97
CA ILE A 86 4.62 -0.07 -0.38
C ILE A 86 3.32 -0.87 -0.32
N LYS A 87 2.18 -0.21 -0.42
CA LYS A 87 0.87 -0.87 -0.49
C LYS A 87 0.77 -1.67 -1.78
N TYR A 88 0.24 -2.88 -1.72
CA TYR A 88 0.09 -3.73 -2.92
C TYR A 88 -0.82 -3.14 -3.99
N ALA A 89 -1.87 -2.41 -3.60
CA ALA A 89 -2.79 -1.73 -4.53
C ALA A 89 -3.29 -2.60 -5.70
N GLY A 90 -3.43 -3.91 -5.47
CA GLY A 90 -3.81 -4.90 -6.48
C GLY A 90 -2.65 -5.56 -7.23
N SER A 91 -1.39 -5.19 -6.93
CA SER A 91 -0.17 -5.84 -7.43
C SER A 91 0.19 -7.05 -6.57
N THR A 92 0.92 -8.01 -7.13
CA THR A 92 1.52 -9.11 -6.38
C THR A 92 2.84 -8.66 -5.71
N ALA A 93 3.41 -9.49 -4.83
CA ALA A 93 4.72 -9.24 -4.25
C ALA A 93 5.81 -9.19 -5.34
N GLU A 94 5.72 -10.08 -6.33
CA GLU A 94 6.61 -10.16 -7.47
C GLU A 94 6.55 -8.89 -8.33
N ASP A 95 5.34 -8.35 -8.57
CA ASP A 95 5.15 -7.11 -9.32
C ASP A 95 5.85 -5.94 -8.61
N VAL A 96 5.71 -5.83 -7.28
CA VAL A 96 6.35 -4.77 -6.50
C VAL A 96 7.88 -4.87 -6.56
N ILE A 97 8.43 -6.08 -6.49
CA ILE A 97 9.87 -6.30 -6.60
C ILE A 97 10.36 -5.93 -8.01
N GLN A 98 9.64 -6.35 -9.04
CA GLN A 98 10.00 -6.05 -10.42
C GLN A 98 9.95 -4.53 -10.70
N LEU A 99 8.89 -3.84 -10.27
CA LEU A 99 8.79 -2.39 -10.38
C LEU A 99 9.93 -1.68 -9.64
N GLY A 100 10.33 -2.19 -8.45
CA GLY A 100 11.47 -1.63 -7.72
C GLY A 100 12.80 -1.76 -8.46
N LYS A 101 13.03 -2.85 -9.18
CA LYS A 101 14.22 -3.03 -10.06
C LYS A 101 14.19 -2.06 -11.25
N GLU A 102 13.03 -1.89 -11.86
CA GLU A 102 12.85 -0.94 -12.96
C GLU A 102 13.10 0.49 -12.50
N GLU A 103 12.59 0.88 -11.33
CA GLU A 103 12.85 2.18 -10.71
C GLU A 103 14.35 2.42 -10.48
N LEU A 104 15.08 1.43 -9.94
CA LEU A 104 16.53 1.52 -9.76
C LEU A 104 17.25 1.76 -11.08
N THR A 105 16.91 1.03 -12.15
CA THR A 105 17.56 1.15 -13.46
C THR A 105 17.19 2.45 -14.19
N GLN A 106 16.00 2.99 -13.95
CA GLN A 106 15.56 4.28 -14.51
C GLN A 106 16.20 5.46 -13.78
N THR A 107 16.34 5.34 -12.45
CA THR A 107 16.88 6.43 -11.61
C THR A 107 18.39 6.56 -11.75
N TRP A 108 19.10 5.44 -11.85
CA TRP A 108 20.56 5.44 -11.81
C TRP A 108 21.19 4.91 -13.10
N GLN A 109 21.89 5.79 -13.82
CA GLN A 109 22.66 5.39 -14.99
C GLN A 109 23.85 4.50 -14.58
N ASN A 110 24.09 3.44 -15.34
CA ASN A 110 25.19 2.49 -15.12
C ASN A 110 25.15 1.73 -13.79
N ILE A 111 23.98 1.59 -13.16
CA ILE A 111 23.81 0.75 -11.98
C ILE A 111 24.18 -0.70 -12.30
N GLN A 112 24.90 -1.32 -11.37
CA GLN A 112 25.24 -2.74 -11.43
C GLN A 112 24.38 -3.47 -10.42
N ILE A 113 23.46 -4.32 -10.86
CA ILE A 113 22.55 -5.08 -10.00
C ILE A 113 23.01 -6.55 -9.96
N ALA A 114 23.18 -7.07 -8.75
CA ALA A 114 23.50 -8.48 -8.52
C ALA A 114 22.23 -9.36 -8.67
N PRO A 115 22.39 -10.68 -8.88
CA PRO A 115 21.27 -11.61 -8.81
C PRO A 115 20.54 -11.56 -7.47
N ASP A 116 19.24 -11.83 -7.51
CA ASP A 116 18.40 -11.88 -6.32
C ASP A 116 18.87 -12.95 -5.34
N GLU A 117 18.87 -12.60 -4.07
CA GLU A 117 19.19 -13.52 -2.96
C GLU A 117 17.94 -13.70 -2.08
N LYS A 118 17.56 -14.96 -1.82
CA LYS A 118 16.51 -15.25 -0.84
C LYS A 118 17.11 -15.29 0.54
N ILE A 119 16.54 -14.53 1.46
CA ILE A 119 16.96 -14.44 2.85
C ILE A 119 15.75 -14.55 3.79
N ASN A 120 15.98 -14.62 5.10
CA ASN A 120 14.90 -14.53 6.09
C ASN A 120 15.00 -13.22 6.87
N VAL A 121 13.89 -12.48 6.96
CA VAL A 121 13.78 -11.26 7.76
C VAL A 121 12.44 -11.28 8.49
N ALA A 122 12.46 -11.00 9.78
CA ALA A 122 11.26 -11.01 10.64
C ALA A 122 10.47 -12.33 10.56
N GLY A 123 11.18 -13.48 10.36
CA GLY A 123 10.56 -14.80 10.25
C GLY A 123 9.89 -15.11 8.92
N LYS A 124 10.00 -14.22 7.91
CA LYS A 124 9.44 -14.43 6.57
C LYS A 124 10.55 -14.53 5.51
N GLU A 125 10.30 -15.28 4.43
CA GLU A 125 11.15 -15.24 3.23
C GLU A 125 11.12 -13.85 2.64
N ALA A 126 12.28 -13.31 2.31
CA ALA A 126 12.46 -11.98 1.74
C ALA A 126 13.43 -12.06 0.55
N VAL A 127 13.32 -11.11 -0.37
CA VAL A 127 14.21 -10.99 -1.53
C VAL A 127 15.15 -9.83 -1.31
N LYS A 128 16.46 -10.09 -1.36
CA LYS A 128 17.52 -9.10 -1.28
C LYS A 128 18.11 -8.87 -2.65
N ILE A 129 18.27 -7.63 -3.04
CA ILE A 129 18.83 -7.17 -4.31
C ILE A 129 19.98 -6.23 -3.99
N ALA A 130 21.21 -6.67 -4.21
CA ALA A 130 22.40 -5.85 -4.00
C ALA A 130 22.76 -5.09 -5.28
N TYR A 131 23.30 -3.87 -5.12
CA TYR A 131 23.69 -3.05 -6.24
C TYR A 131 24.83 -2.09 -5.93
N GLY A 132 25.50 -1.62 -7.01
CA GLY A 132 26.48 -0.58 -6.98
C GLY A 132 26.16 0.52 -7.99
N ILE A 133 26.24 1.77 -7.60
CA ILE A 133 25.96 2.96 -8.41
C ILE A 133 27.26 3.75 -8.55
N PRO A 134 27.95 3.70 -9.69
CA PRO A 134 29.15 4.49 -9.92
C PRO A 134 28.83 5.99 -9.86
N VAL A 135 29.53 6.74 -8.99
CA VAL A 135 29.38 8.20 -8.87
C VAL A 135 30.58 8.92 -9.51
N THR A 136 31.77 8.42 -9.25
CA THR A 136 33.02 8.88 -9.87
C THR A 136 33.86 7.68 -10.25
N SER A 137 35.01 7.90 -10.94
CA SER A 137 35.95 6.81 -11.23
C SER A 137 36.55 6.13 -9.98
N LYS A 138 36.37 6.70 -8.79
CA LYS A 138 36.93 6.19 -7.52
C LYS A 138 35.91 5.91 -6.45
N LYS A 139 34.67 6.35 -6.59
CA LYS A 139 33.64 6.24 -5.57
C LYS A 139 32.31 5.80 -6.16
N GLN A 140 31.61 4.97 -5.43
CA GLN A 140 30.26 4.50 -5.73
C GLN A 140 29.36 4.57 -4.51
N ILE A 141 28.08 4.58 -4.72
CA ILE A 141 27.09 4.21 -3.71
C ILE A 141 26.92 2.69 -3.81
N SER A 142 27.18 1.99 -2.72
CA SER A 142 26.89 0.57 -2.61
C SER A 142 25.69 0.36 -1.71
N GLY A 143 24.84 -0.61 -2.03
CA GLY A 143 23.68 -0.87 -1.23
C GLY A 143 22.94 -2.15 -1.59
N TYR A 144 21.85 -2.37 -0.89
CA TYR A 144 20.91 -3.41 -1.21
C TYR A 144 19.51 -3.03 -0.71
N ASP A 145 18.52 -3.51 -1.45
CA ASP A 145 17.12 -3.47 -1.08
C ASP A 145 16.68 -4.86 -0.60
N ILE A 146 15.93 -4.92 0.49
CA ILE A 146 15.30 -6.14 0.97
C ILE A 146 13.79 -5.93 0.92
N TYR A 147 13.10 -6.83 0.23
CA TYR A 147 11.65 -6.83 0.11
C TYR A 147 11.05 -7.90 1.01
N VAL A 148 10.36 -7.48 2.06
CA VAL A 148 9.69 -8.36 3.03
C VAL A 148 8.20 -8.28 2.82
N ALA A 149 7.59 -9.36 2.36
CA ALA A 149 6.14 -9.40 2.14
C ALA A 149 5.39 -9.45 3.48
N GLY A 150 4.65 -8.38 3.78
CA GLY A 150 3.65 -8.37 4.84
C GLY A 150 2.28 -8.77 4.30
N ASP A 151 1.29 -8.85 5.18
CA ASP A 151 -0.05 -9.30 4.81
C ASP A 151 -0.82 -8.25 3.98
N THR A 152 -0.58 -6.96 4.20
CA THR A 152 -1.27 -5.85 3.52
C THR A 152 -0.37 -4.94 2.70
N ALA A 153 0.95 -5.06 2.87
CA ALA A 153 1.93 -4.22 2.21
C ALA A 153 3.30 -4.92 2.11
N MET A 154 4.11 -4.49 1.17
CA MET A 154 5.53 -4.79 1.09
C MET A 154 6.32 -3.82 1.96
N TYR A 155 7.26 -4.33 2.73
CA TYR A 155 8.23 -3.54 3.48
C TYR A 155 9.57 -3.61 2.76
N LYS A 156 10.02 -2.47 2.24
CA LYS A 156 11.30 -2.33 1.54
C LYS A 156 12.32 -1.73 2.49
N LEU A 157 13.34 -2.50 2.88
CA LEU A 157 14.46 -2.03 3.67
C LEU A 157 15.61 -1.72 2.71
N ILE A 158 16.08 -0.48 2.70
CA ILE A 158 17.11 0.02 1.79
C ILE A 158 18.35 0.38 2.62
N CYS A 159 19.46 -0.31 2.42
CA CYS A 159 20.73 -0.04 3.08
C CYS A 159 21.72 0.56 2.07
N LEU A 160 22.19 1.78 2.32
CA LEU A 160 23.10 2.52 1.45
C LEU A 160 24.33 2.97 2.20
N GLY A 161 25.50 2.89 1.54
CA GLY A 161 26.73 3.50 1.99
C GLY A 161 27.47 4.17 0.82
N TYR A 162 28.03 5.34 1.05
CA TYR A 162 28.82 6.07 0.07
C TYR A 162 30.31 5.73 0.23
N GLY A 163 30.93 5.25 -0.85
CA GLY A 163 32.33 4.82 -0.82
C GLY A 163 32.54 3.65 0.16
N ASP A 164 33.55 3.77 1.03
CA ASP A 164 33.88 2.77 2.04
C ASP A 164 32.95 2.73 3.25
N GLN A 165 32.01 3.67 3.35
CA GLN A 165 31.01 3.70 4.42
C GLN A 165 30.05 2.50 4.36
N TYR A 166 29.85 1.90 3.18
CA TYR A 166 29.04 0.69 3.05
C TYR A 166 29.65 -0.50 3.80
N GLU A 167 30.94 -0.75 3.59
CA GLU A 167 31.65 -1.83 4.29
C GLU A 167 31.81 -1.52 5.79
N ALA A 168 32.13 -0.26 6.12
CA ALA A 168 32.29 0.18 7.50
C ALA A 168 31.01 0.02 8.33
N HIS A 169 29.83 0.11 7.73
CA HIS A 169 28.53 -0.04 8.41
C HIS A 169 27.87 -1.41 8.24
N ALA A 170 28.55 -2.42 7.69
CA ALA A 170 27.96 -3.73 7.41
C ALA A 170 27.34 -4.40 8.66
N GLU A 171 28.03 -4.31 9.81
CA GLU A 171 27.52 -4.84 11.10
C GLU A 171 26.30 -4.06 11.58
N VAL A 172 26.30 -2.73 11.42
CA VAL A 172 25.17 -1.86 11.75
C VAL A 172 23.94 -2.23 10.92
N PHE A 173 24.09 -2.36 9.60
CA PHE A 173 23.01 -2.78 8.72
C PHE A 173 22.45 -4.14 9.13
N SER A 174 23.31 -5.13 9.35
CA SER A 174 22.89 -6.47 9.77
C SER A 174 22.11 -6.42 11.07
N THR A 175 22.60 -5.68 12.07
CA THR A 175 21.95 -5.54 13.38
C THR A 175 20.59 -4.87 13.27
N MET A 176 20.48 -3.79 12.49
CA MET A 176 19.23 -3.09 12.30
C MET A 176 18.20 -3.97 11.56
N ILE A 177 18.60 -4.67 10.48
CA ILE A 177 17.72 -5.58 9.74
C ILE A 177 17.23 -6.72 10.64
N ASN A 178 18.12 -7.33 11.42
CA ASN A 178 17.76 -8.40 12.35
C ASN A 178 16.80 -7.94 13.47
N SER A 179 16.75 -6.64 13.75
CA SER A 179 15.81 -6.05 14.70
C SER A 179 14.48 -5.65 14.09
N PHE A 180 14.34 -5.76 12.76
CA PHE A 180 13.09 -5.40 12.09
C PHE A 180 11.97 -6.37 12.46
N GLU A 181 10.85 -5.79 12.88
CA GLU A 181 9.64 -6.52 13.21
C GLU A 181 8.50 -6.04 12.32
N LEU A 182 7.83 -6.97 11.68
CA LEU A 182 6.55 -6.69 11.03
C LEU A 182 5.52 -6.24 12.07
N PRO A 183 4.53 -5.44 11.71
CA PRO A 183 3.46 -5.11 12.63
C PRO A 183 2.82 -6.40 13.13
N ILE A 184 2.68 -6.52 14.44
CA ILE A 184 1.81 -7.55 15.01
C ILE A 184 0.40 -7.13 14.66
N ILE A 185 -0.10 -7.66 13.56
CA ILE A 185 -1.52 -7.63 13.30
C ILE A 185 -2.11 -8.56 14.35
N VAL A 186 -2.47 -7.99 15.51
CA VAL A 186 -3.37 -8.69 16.42
C VAL A 186 -4.64 -8.85 15.59
N ALA A 187 -4.80 -10.00 14.98
CA ALA A 187 -6.05 -10.38 14.38
C ALA A 187 -7.09 -10.20 15.48
N LYS A 188 -7.81 -9.07 15.48
CA LYS A 188 -9.16 -9.09 16.00
C LYS A 188 -9.77 -10.29 15.29
N LYS A 189 -10.31 -11.23 16.01
CA LYS A 189 -10.91 -12.49 15.55
C LYS A 189 -12.13 -12.31 14.62
N SER A 190 -12.15 -11.28 13.82
CA SER A 190 -12.98 -11.06 12.65
C SER A 190 -12.01 -11.03 11.47
N ASP A 191 -12.24 -11.87 10.48
CA ASP A 191 -11.54 -11.82 9.19
C ASP A 191 -11.29 -10.37 8.83
N GLN A 192 -10.02 -9.94 8.80
CA GLN A 192 -9.62 -8.55 8.59
C GLN A 192 -10.11 -8.00 7.24
N TRP A 193 -10.55 -8.88 6.38
CA TRP A 193 -11.10 -8.66 5.04
C TRP A 193 -12.62 -8.59 5.01
N SER A 194 -13.29 -8.87 6.14
CA SER A 194 -14.75 -8.85 6.24
C SER A 194 -15.21 -7.55 6.88
N PRO A 195 -16.32 -6.97 6.41
CA PRO A 195 -16.96 -5.86 7.10
C PRO A 195 -17.25 -6.21 8.56
N SER A 196 -16.94 -5.30 9.47
CA SER A 196 -17.19 -5.47 10.91
C SER A 196 -18.68 -5.64 11.21
N GLY A 197 -18.98 -6.39 12.27
CA GLY A 197 -20.34 -6.45 12.82
C GLY A 197 -20.75 -5.20 13.60
N ASN A 198 -19.79 -4.35 14.00
CA ASN A 198 -20.07 -3.09 14.69
C ASN A 198 -20.47 -2.03 13.66
N MET A 199 -21.60 -1.38 13.90
CA MET A 199 -22.16 -0.42 12.96
C MET A 199 -22.10 1.00 13.52
N GLU A 200 -21.67 1.94 12.69
CA GLU A 200 -21.72 3.37 12.93
C GLU A 200 -22.76 4.04 12.05
N THR A 201 -23.08 5.30 12.32
CA THR A 201 -24.06 6.09 11.55
C THR A 201 -23.35 7.25 10.84
N TYR A 202 -23.40 7.26 9.53
CA TYR A 202 -23.04 8.45 8.74
C TYR A 202 -24.29 9.31 8.48
N LYS A 203 -24.16 10.64 8.59
CA LYS A 203 -25.23 11.60 8.34
C LYS A 203 -24.78 12.65 7.32
N SER A 204 -25.60 12.85 6.29
CA SER A 204 -25.47 13.94 5.33
C SER A 204 -26.73 14.80 5.31
N ASP A 205 -26.79 15.82 4.46
CA ASP A 205 -28.00 16.61 4.24
C ASP A 205 -29.08 15.83 3.49
N PHE A 206 -28.72 14.74 2.80
CA PHE A 206 -29.61 13.99 1.91
C PHE A 206 -30.08 12.64 2.50
N PHE A 207 -29.29 12.05 3.38
CA PHE A 207 -29.59 10.73 3.96
C PHE A 207 -28.81 10.47 5.24
N THR A 208 -29.23 9.41 5.96
CA THR A 208 -28.38 8.72 6.94
C THR A 208 -28.22 7.26 6.54
N ILE A 209 -27.08 6.66 6.86
CA ILE A 209 -26.77 5.26 6.56
C ILE A 209 -25.97 4.63 7.70
N LEU A 210 -26.27 3.37 8.02
CA LEU A 210 -25.43 2.57 8.91
C LEU A 210 -24.30 1.94 8.10
N TYR A 211 -23.10 1.92 8.67
CA TYR A 211 -21.93 1.32 8.02
C TYR A 211 -21.02 0.63 9.04
N PRO A 212 -20.31 -0.45 8.67
CA PRO A 212 -19.30 -1.08 9.51
C PRO A 212 -18.17 -0.12 9.89
N ASP A 213 -17.79 -0.13 11.17
CA ASP A 213 -16.74 0.77 11.74
C ASP A 213 -15.34 0.60 11.13
N ASN A 214 -15.11 -0.48 10.39
CA ASN A 214 -13.85 -0.75 9.69
C ASN A 214 -13.86 -0.39 8.20
N LEU A 215 -14.88 0.29 7.70
CA LEU A 215 -14.85 0.87 6.35
C LEU A 215 -14.17 2.24 6.36
N GLU A 216 -13.32 2.48 5.38
CA GLU A 216 -12.64 3.75 5.19
C GLU A 216 -13.39 4.66 4.23
N PHE A 217 -13.47 5.96 4.55
CA PHE A 217 -14.00 6.97 3.63
C PHE A 217 -12.93 7.36 2.61
N ASN A 218 -13.28 7.25 1.33
CA ASN A 218 -12.43 7.70 0.22
C ASN A 218 -12.81 9.12 -0.21
N THR A 219 -11.80 9.91 -0.53
CA THR A 219 -12.03 11.16 -1.27
C THR A 219 -12.45 10.83 -2.69
N VAL A 220 -13.67 11.17 -3.08
CA VAL A 220 -14.17 10.97 -4.43
C VAL A 220 -14.45 12.29 -5.11
N LYS A 221 -14.11 12.36 -6.41
CA LYS A 221 -14.46 13.51 -7.22
C LYS A 221 -15.96 13.46 -7.53
N LYS A 222 -16.66 14.48 -7.09
CA LYS A 222 -18.08 14.71 -7.43
C LYS A 222 -18.19 15.09 -8.90
N ALA A 223 -19.14 14.50 -9.66
CA ALA A 223 -19.43 14.97 -10.99
C ALA A 223 -20.06 16.38 -10.96
N ALA A 224 -19.89 17.16 -12.05
CA ALA A 224 -20.33 18.56 -12.05
C ALA A 224 -21.82 18.74 -11.76
N LYS A 225 -22.66 17.74 -12.14
CA LYS A 225 -24.11 17.74 -11.92
C LYS A 225 -24.56 17.11 -10.60
N ASP A 226 -23.65 16.53 -9.82
CA ASP A 226 -24.00 15.87 -8.58
C ASP A 226 -24.01 16.91 -7.43
N ASP A 227 -25.01 16.83 -6.58
CA ASP A 227 -25.09 17.65 -5.36
C ASP A 227 -24.14 17.12 -4.28
N PHE A 228 -23.97 15.76 -4.26
CA PHE A 228 -23.15 15.07 -3.27
C PHE A 228 -22.55 13.80 -3.88
N ALA A 229 -21.37 13.41 -3.40
CA ALA A 229 -20.77 12.11 -3.67
C ALA A 229 -19.92 11.67 -2.48
N MET A 230 -20.00 10.38 -2.13
CA MET A 230 -19.15 9.73 -1.15
C MET A 230 -18.84 8.30 -1.56
N GLU A 231 -17.77 7.77 -1.05
CA GLU A 231 -17.43 6.34 -1.18
C GLU A 231 -16.83 5.83 0.13
N MET A 232 -17.27 4.67 0.53
CA MET A 232 -16.61 3.89 1.59
C MET A 232 -16.03 2.63 0.95
N ARG A 233 -14.87 2.21 1.41
CA ARG A 233 -14.22 0.99 0.95
C ARG A 233 -13.85 0.10 2.12
N ALA A 234 -13.85 -1.19 1.87
CA ALA A 234 -13.21 -2.17 2.73
C ALA A 234 -11.68 -2.18 2.51
N ASP A 235 -10.95 -2.99 3.25
CA ASP A 235 -9.50 -3.16 3.06
C ASP A 235 -9.15 -3.55 1.62
N ARG A 236 -10.01 -4.32 0.96
CA ARG A 236 -9.88 -4.63 -0.45
C ARG A 236 -10.38 -3.45 -1.29
N LEU A 237 -9.48 -2.85 -2.07
CA LEU A 237 -9.72 -1.61 -2.83
C LEU A 237 -10.86 -1.67 -3.86
N ASP A 238 -11.22 -2.87 -4.30
CA ASP A 238 -12.32 -3.12 -5.26
C ASP A 238 -13.64 -3.48 -4.58
N CYS A 239 -13.67 -3.51 -3.24
CA CYS A 239 -14.88 -3.71 -2.44
C CYS A 239 -15.33 -2.38 -1.85
N THR A 240 -16.27 -1.72 -2.54
CA THR A 240 -16.69 -0.34 -2.24
C THR A 240 -18.19 -0.20 -2.24
N ILE A 241 -18.69 0.78 -1.49
CA ILE A 241 -20.02 1.34 -1.63
C ILE A 241 -19.91 2.84 -1.92
N ARG A 242 -20.47 3.26 -3.05
CA ARG A 242 -20.49 4.64 -3.50
C ARG A 242 -21.91 5.16 -3.54
N ILE A 243 -22.10 6.39 -3.03
CA ILE A 243 -23.40 7.08 -3.06
C ILE A 243 -23.20 8.42 -3.77
N ASP A 244 -23.98 8.63 -4.83
CA ASP A 244 -24.06 9.89 -5.55
C ASP A 244 -25.49 10.45 -5.43
N VAL A 245 -25.63 11.77 -5.21
CA VAL A 245 -26.93 12.46 -5.15
C VAL A 245 -26.95 13.54 -6.22
N PHE A 246 -28.02 13.56 -7.01
CA PHE A 246 -28.24 14.56 -8.05
C PHE A 246 -29.73 14.86 -8.26
N GLY A 247 -30.05 15.95 -8.94
CA GLY A 247 -31.43 16.34 -9.18
C GLY A 247 -32.23 15.32 -9.99
N ALA A 248 -33.45 14.99 -9.55
CA ALA A 248 -34.35 14.10 -10.26
C ALA A 248 -35.10 14.81 -11.41
N GLN A 249 -35.08 16.12 -11.47
CA GLN A 249 -35.77 16.94 -12.49
C GLN A 249 -37.26 16.58 -12.59
N LYS A 250 -37.91 16.40 -11.46
CA LYS A 250 -39.32 15.97 -11.31
C LYS A 250 -39.66 14.62 -11.95
N LEU A 251 -38.66 13.79 -12.24
CA LEU A 251 -38.87 12.46 -12.76
C LEU A 251 -39.17 11.47 -11.63
N THR A 252 -40.04 10.51 -11.94
CA THR A 252 -40.26 9.35 -11.09
C THR A 252 -39.08 8.39 -11.17
N VAL A 253 -38.94 7.50 -10.18
CA VAL A 253 -37.87 6.48 -10.18
C VAL A 253 -37.91 5.59 -11.44
N ASP A 254 -39.10 5.28 -11.97
CA ASP A 254 -39.23 4.52 -13.21
C ASP A 254 -38.59 5.24 -14.40
N LYS A 255 -38.85 6.55 -14.54
CA LYS A 255 -38.28 7.36 -15.63
C LYS A 255 -36.78 7.57 -15.44
N VAL A 256 -36.31 7.76 -14.19
CA VAL A 256 -34.89 7.80 -13.87
C VAL A 256 -34.20 6.50 -14.26
N TRP A 257 -34.81 5.36 -13.94
CA TRP A 257 -34.29 4.06 -14.34
C TRP A 257 -34.23 3.91 -15.86
N GLU A 258 -35.28 4.23 -16.56
CA GLU A 258 -35.34 4.15 -18.05
C GLU A 258 -34.21 4.95 -18.70
N GLN A 259 -33.91 6.15 -18.20
CA GLN A 259 -32.82 6.99 -18.71
C GLN A 259 -31.41 6.44 -18.40
N ASN A 260 -31.26 5.59 -17.38
CA ASN A 260 -29.95 5.12 -16.91
C ASN A 260 -29.68 3.65 -17.25
N LYS A 261 -30.70 2.81 -17.48
CA LYS A 261 -30.55 1.35 -17.67
C LYS A 261 -29.55 0.98 -18.78
N GLY A 262 -29.48 1.78 -19.87
CA GLY A 262 -28.54 1.53 -20.96
C GLY A 262 -27.05 1.65 -20.60
N ARG A 263 -26.73 2.17 -19.41
CA ARG A 263 -25.35 2.25 -18.91
C ARG A 263 -24.88 0.95 -18.25
N TYR A 264 -25.79 0.03 -17.99
CA TYR A 264 -25.52 -1.21 -17.27
C TYR A 264 -25.86 -2.40 -18.17
N THR A 265 -24.89 -3.25 -18.44
CA THR A 265 -25.14 -4.56 -19.06
C THR A 265 -25.68 -5.48 -17.97
N SER A 266 -26.99 -5.32 -17.66
CA SER A 266 -27.61 -5.91 -16.50
C SER A 266 -27.80 -7.42 -16.64
N LYS A 267 -27.38 -8.17 -15.62
CA LYS A 267 -27.59 -9.62 -15.48
C LYS A 267 -28.91 -9.94 -14.78
N ALA A 268 -29.33 -9.07 -13.87
CA ALA A 268 -30.59 -9.14 -13.16
C ALA A 268 -31.06 -7.72 -12.82
N ILE A 269 -32.37 -7.52 -12.78
CA ILE A 269 -33.01 -6.24 -12.44
C ILE A 269 -34.19 -6.54 -11.52
N GLY A 270 -34.43 -5.65 -10.57
CA GLY A 270 -35.59 -5.79 -9.68
C GLY A 270 -35.97 -4.48 -9.00
N LYS A 271 -37.01 -4.55 -8.19
CA LYS A 271 -37.46 -3.46 -7.32
C LYS A 271 -37.48 -3.91 -5.85
N ILE A 272 -37.17 -2.98 -4.97
CA ILE A 272 -37.32 -3.12 -3.50
C ILE A 272 -37.85 -1.79 -2.93
N GLN A 273 -38.17 -1.79 -1.64
CA GLN A 273 -38.48 -0.56 -0.91
C GLN A 273 -37.28 -0.17 -0.04
N ILE A 274 -36.87 1.09 -0.12
CA ILE A 274 -35.88 1.72 0.77
C ILE A 274 -36.53 2.95 1.39
N ASP A 275 -36.63 2.96 2.72
CA ASP A 275 -37.30 4.05 3.48
C ASP A 275 -38.70 4.39 2.92
N GLY A 276 -39.47 3.36 2.54
CA GLY A 276 -40.81 3.49 1.96
C GLY A 276 -40.86 4.02 0.52
N GLN A 277 -39.73 4.16 -0.15
CA GLN A 277 -39.65 4.60 -1.54
C GLN A 277 -39.31 3.43 -2.47
N ASP A 278 -40.00 3.38 -3.62
CA ASP A 278 -39.67 2.44 -4.69
C ASP A 278 -38.25 2.64 -5.14
N THR A 279 -37.50 1.55 -5.24
CA THR A 279 -36.07 1.56 -5.55
C THR A 279 -35.77 0.50 -6.60
N TYR A 280 -35.27 0.91 -7.75
CA TYR A 280 -34.72 0.00 -8.75
C TYR A 280 -33.34 -0.47 -8.37
N TRP A 281 -33.03 -1.72 -8.66
CA TRP A 281 -31.68 -2.24 -8.60
C TRP A 281 -31.34 -3.04 -9.85
N ALA A 282 -30.05 -3.08 -10.20
CA ALA A 282 -29.53 -3.90 -11.28
C ALA A 282 -28.16 -4.48 -10.95
N ASP A 283 -27.98 -5.77 -11.22
CA ASP A 283 -26.70 -6.47 -11.14
C ASP A 283 -25.97 -6.38 -12.48
N TYR A 284 -24.69 -6.07 -12.44
CA TYR A 284 -23.82 -6.02 -13.61
C TYR A 284 -22.37 -6.37 -13.23
N SER A 285 -21.49 -6.49 -14.25
CA SER A 285 -20.05 -6.68 -14.03
C SER A 285 -19.31 -5.61 -14.81
N PRO A 286 -18.71 -4.60 -14.14
CA PRO A 286 -18.00 -3.54 -14.84
C PRO A 286 -16.68 -4.01 -15.45
N ARG A 287 -16.10 -5.08 -14.89
CA ARG A 287 -14.88 -5.75 -15.37
C ARG A 287 -14.85 -7.20 -14.89
N LYS A 288 -13.90 -8.00 -15.44
CA LYS A 288 -13.66 -9.37 -14.98
C LYS A 288 -13.44 -9.39 -13.45
N GLU A 289 -14.00 -10.38 -12.80
CA GLU A 289 -13.89 -10.64 -11.36
C GLU A 289 -14.57 -9.63 -10.42
N ILE A 290 -15.10 -8.50 -10.93
CA ILE A 290 -15.87 -7.55 -10.13
C ILE A 290 -17.35 -7.69 -10.48
N SER A 291 -18.15 -7.91 -9.45
CA SER A 291 -19.61 -7.85 -9.51
C SER A 291 -20.08 -6.56 -8.84
N SER A 292 -21.13 -5.98 -9.40
CA SER A 292 -21.69 -4.73 -8.91
C SER A 292 -23.20 -4.79 -8.89
N ARG A 293 -23.78 -4.08 -7.91
CA ARG A 293 -25.21 -3.75 -7.90
C ARG A 293 -25.38 -2.25 -7.76
N VAL A 294 -26.19 -1.67 -8.61
CA VAL A 294 -26.61 -0.27 -8.54
C VAL A 294 -28.06 -0.18 -8.07
N TYR A 295 -28.35 0.82 -7.25
CA TYR A 295 -29.68 1.17 -6.78
C TYR A 295 -30.01 2.60 -7.19
N PHE A 296 -31.27 2.86 -7.54
CA PHE A 296 -31.83 4.17 -7.79
C PHE A 296 -33.09 4.37 -6.97
N VAL A 297 -33.08 5.36 -6.12
CA VAL A 297 -34.26 5.81 -5.36
C VAL A 297 -34.46 7.30 -5.57
N VAL A 298 -35.70 7.76 -5.59
CA VAL A 298 -36.06 9.17 -5.74
C VAL A 298 -36.84 9.63 -4.51
N LYS A 299 -36.41 10.73 -3.90
CA LYS A 299 -37.13 11.42 -2.83
C LYS A 299 -36.82 12.92 -2.88
N ASN A 300 -37.81 13.77 -2.68
CA ASN A 300 -37.70 15.23 -2.62
C ASN A 300 -36.93 15.83 -3.83
N ASP A 301 -37.27 15.38 -5.03
CA ASP A 301 -36.65 15.75 -6.31
C ASP A 301 -35.14 15.46 -6.36
N LYS A 302 -34.65 14.53 -5.56
CA LYS A 302 -33.28 14.00 -5.59
C LYS A 302 -33.26 12.54 -5.95
N VAL A 303 -32.34 12.16 -6.79
CA VAL A 303 -31.93 10.77 -7.04
C VAL A 303 -30.79 10.44 -6.12
N ILE A 304 -30.93 9.42 -5.31
CA ILE A 304 -29.84 8.80 -4.58
C ILE A 304 -29.47 7.52 -5.34
N ARG A 305 -28.29 7.55 -6.00
CA ARG A 305 -27.73 6.40 -6.67
C ARG A 305 -26.68 5.76 -5.75
N THR A 306 -26.90 4.51 -5.37
CA THR A 306 -25.95 3.74 -4.59
C THR A 306 -25.38 2.63 -5.46
N THR A 307 -24.04 2.54 -5.53
CA THR A 307 -23.33 1.48 -6.26
C THR A 307 -22.50 0.66 -5.30
N ILE A 308 -22.73 -0.64 -5.26
CA ILE A 308 -21.92 -1.61 -4.53
C ILE A 308 -20.99 -2.28 -5.54
N ASN A 309 -19.70 -2.36 -5.22
CA ASN A 309 -18.73 -3.16 -5.95
C ASN A 309 -18.12 -4.19 -4.99
N TYR A 310 -17.93 -5.40 -5.46
CA TYR A 310 -17.29 -6.46 -4.68
C TYR A 310 -16.58 -7.48 -5.58
N PHE A 311 -15.52 -8.08 -5.06
CA PHE A 311 -14.84 -9.18 -5.73
C PHE A 311 -15.79 -10.39 -5.81
N SER A 312 -16.03 -10.89 -7.00
CA SER A 312 -17.07 -11.90 -7.27
C SER A 312 -16.89 -13.18 -6.45
N ALA A 313 -15.63 -13.59 -6.22
CA ALA A 313 -15.30 -14.77 -5.41
C ALA A 313 -15.57 -14.57 -3.90
N GLN A 314 -15.74 -13.34 -3.44
CA GLN A 314 -16.03 -12.99 -2.04
C GLN A 314 -17.43 -12.38 -1.89
N LYS A 315 -18.35 -12.72 -2.78
CA LYS A 315 -19.73 -12.25 -2.75
C LYS A 315 -20.38 -12.45 -1.38
N ASP A 316 -20.22 -13.63 -0.81
CA ASP A 316 -20.89 -14.01 0.44
C ASP A 316 -20.35 -13.23 1.66
N VAL A 317 -19.16 -12.65 1.54
CA VAL A 317 -18.54 -11.82 2.57
C VAL A 317 -19.04 -10.38 2.50
N TYR A 318 -18.98 -9.75 1.34
CA TYR A 318 -19.22 -8.30 1.18
C TYR A 318 -20.65 -7.95 0.84
N PHE A 319 -21.26 -8.71 -0.08
CA PHE A 319 -22.55 -8.35 -0.64
C PHE A 319 -23.67 -8.24 0.41
N PRO A 320 -23.85 -9.19 1.38
CA PRO A 320 -24.90 -9.08 2.38
C PRO A 320 -24.77 -7.83 3.25
N THR A 321 -23.54 -7.49 3.64
CA THR A 321 -23.28 -6.31 4.48
C THR A 321 -23.56 -5.03 3.71
N PHE A 322 -23.04 -4.89 2.49
CA PHE A 322 -23.27 -3.71 1.66
C PHE A 322 -24.75 -3.56 1.29
N GLU A 323 -25.45 -4.67 1.03
CA GLU A 323 -26.89 -4.63 0.79
C GLU A 323 -27.67 -4.18 2.05
N ASN A 324 -27.28 -4.62 3.24
CA ASN A 324 -27.85 -4.17 4.50
C ASN A 324 -27.58 -2.68 4.75
N MET A 325 -26.39 -2.19 4.41
CA MET A 325 -26.09 -0.76 4.45
C MET A 325 -27.06 0.03 3.57
N VAL A 326 -27.30 -0.41 2.32
CA VAL A 326 -28.25 0.24 1.40
C VAL A 326 -29.68 0.21 1.98
N LYS A 327 -30.10 -0.93 2.55
CA LYS A 327 -31.42 -1.06 3.19
C LYS A 327 -31.58 -0.20 4.44
N SER A 328 -30.47 0.19 5.08
CA SER A 328 -30.48 1.08 6.25
C SER A 328 -30.64 2.56 5.91
N LEU A 329 -30.59 2.94 4.64
CA LEU A 329 -30.73 4.32 4.21
C LEU A 329 -32.06 4.93 4.73
N LYS A 330 -31.92 6.09 5.38
CA LYS A 330 -33.03 6.98 5.72
C LYS A 330 -32.90 8.24 4.89
N LEU A 331 -33.83 8.45 4.00
CA LEU A 331 -33.80 9.53 3.00
C LEU A 331 -34.41 10.81 3.61
N LYS A 332 -33.81 11.96 3.34
CA LYS A 332 -34.26 13.27 3.83
C LYS A 332 -34.98 14.06 2.76
#